data_828f24794dee28bb98d1956bb8234c6d
#
_entry.id   828f24794dee28bb98d1956bb8234c6d
#
_cell.length_a   1.000
_cell.length_b   1.000
_cell.length_c   1.000
_cell.angle_alpha   90.00
_cell.angle_beta   90.00
_cell.angle_gamma   90.00
#
_symmetry.space_group_name_H-M   'P 1'
#
loop_
_entity.id
_entity.type
_entity.pdbx_description
1 polymer ?
#
loop_
_entity_poly.entity_id
_entity_poly.type
_entity_poly.pdbx_seq_one_letter_code
_entity_poly.pdbx_strand_id
1 'polypeptide(L)'
;MEPTVLTARVVWQDGRYLAAIEALGLEGEGETVQAAQDELINQVRYWIEVQDAKSILGEALASAGFPGVEEDTELQLEFVE
;
A
#
# COMPACT_ATOMS: atom_id res chain seq x y z
N MET A 1 -9.74 18.19 3.81
CA MET A 1 -10.01 16.78 4.22
C MET A 1 -8.70 16.13 4.63
N GLU A 2 -8.79 15.24 5.59
CA GLU A 2 -7.62 14.52 6.04
C GLU A 2 -7.26 13.41 5.05
N PRO A 3 -5.97 13.19 4.78
CA PRO A 3 -5.58 12.10 3.90
C PRO A 3 -5.78 10.75 4.58
N THR A 4 -5.96 9.71 3.77
CA THR A 4 -5.96 8.33 4.26
C THR A 4 -4.53 7.83 4.23
N VAL A 5 -4.02 7.39 5.38
CA VAL A 5 -2.65 6.91 5.51
C VAL A 5 -2.63 5.39 5.48
N LEU A 6 -1.87 4.84 4.54
CA LEU A 6 -1.60 3.42 4.45
C LEU A 6 -0.25 3.16 5.11
N THR A 7 -0.25 2.31 6.14
CA THR A 7 0.99 2.00 6.87
C THR A 7 1.62 0.73 6.32
N ALA A 8 2.88 0.84 5.92
CA ALA A 8 3.68 -0.26 5.44
C ALA A 8 4.77 -0.58 6.46
N ARG A 9 5.01 -1.84 6.70
CA ARG A 9 6.06 -2.30 7.60
C ARG A 9 7.22 -2.86 6.78
N VAL A 10 8.45 -2.47 7.16
CA VAL A 10 9.66 -2.97 6.51
C VAL A 10 10.39 -3.87 7.51
N VAL A 11 10.68 -5.10 7.10
CA VAL A 11 11.39 -6.07 7.93
C VAL A 11 12.51 -6.74 7.13
N TRP A 12 13.54 -7.21 7.84
CA TRP A 12 14.60 -8.04 7.26
C TRP A 12 14.18 -9.50 7.41
N GLN A 13 14.17 -10.24 6.29
CA GLN A 13 13.75 -11.63 6.30
C GLN A 13 14.49 -12.43 5.22
N ASP A 14 15.11 -13.51 5.60
CA ASP A 14 15.76 -14.46 4.67
C ASP A 14 16.75 -13.82 3.70
N GLY A 15 17.56 -12.87 4.21
CA GLY A 15 18.60 -12.24 3.41
C GLY A 15 18.12 -11.09 2.52
N ARG A 16 16.90 -10.61 2.74
CA ARG A 16 16.34 -9.47 1.99
C ARG A 16 15.41 -8.64 2.85
N TYR A 17 15.09 -7.45 2.38
CA TYR A 17 14.08 -6.61 3.03
C TYR A 17 12.72 -6.86 2.41
N LEU A 18 11.70 -6.88 3.25
CA LEU A 18 10.31 -7.04 2.84
C LEU A 18 9.52 -5.84 3.34
N ALA A 19 8.86 -5.14 2.43
CA ALA A 19 7.91 -4.07 2.78
C ALA A 19 6.51 -4.58 2.50
N ALA A 20 5.60 -4.45 3.45
CA ALA A 20 4.26 -5.00 3.32
C ALA A 20 3.20 -4.08 3.91
N ILE A 21 2.03 -4.06 3.26
CA ILE A 21 0.82 -3.46 3.79
C ILE A 21 -0.14 -4.62 4.06
N GLU A 22 -0.21 -5.04 5.33
CA GLU A 22 -1.02 -6.20 5.72
C GLU A 22 -2.49 -6.02 5.39
N ALA A 23 -3.02 -4.82 5.58
CA ALA A 23 -4.43 -4.52 5.33
C ALA A 23 -4.84 -4.77 3.88
N LEU A 24 -3.94 -4.60 2.92
CA LEU A 24 -4.20 -4.79 1.49
C LEU A 24 -3.63 -6.09 0.95
N GLY A 25 -2.81 -6.78 1.74
CA GLY A 25 -2.13 -8.00 1.28
C GLY A 25 -1.07 -7.74 0.22
N LEU A 26 -0.48 -6.54 0.20
CA LEU A 26 0.54 -6.17 -0.78
C LEU A 26 1.93 -6.25 -0.17
N GLU A 27 2.90 -6.72 -0.95
CA GLU A 27 4.29 -6.88 -0.51
C GLU A 27 5.26 -6.47 -1.60
N GLY A 28 6.42 -5.92 -1.18
CA GLY A 28 7.55 -5.64 -2.05
C GLY A 28 8.83 -6.14 -1.40
N GLU A 29 9.74 -6.70 -2.20
CA GLU A 29 11.00 -7.25 -1.72
C GLU A 29 12.18 -6.53 -2.39
N GLY A 30 13.31 -6.47 -1.68
CA GLY A 30 14.53 -5.88 -2.22
C GLY A 30 15.74 -6.19 -1.38
N GLU A 31 16.93 -5.99 -1.95
CA GLU A 31 18.19 -6.17 -1.25
C GLU A 31 18.49 -5.03 -0.29
N THR A 32 17.81 -3.89 -0.46
CA THR A 32 17.91 -2.73 0.43
C THR A 32 16.52 -2.29 0.85
N VAL A 33 16.45 -1.49 1.91
CA VAL A 33 15.18 -0.89 2.36
C VAL A 33 14.54 -0.09 1.22
N GLN A 34 15.34 0.72 0.52
CA GLN A 34 14.84 1.54 -0.59
C GLN A 34 14.26 0.66 -1.71
N ALA A 35 14.94 -0.42 -2.08
CA ALA A 35 14.47 -1.31 -3.12
C ALA A 35 13.13 -1.99 -2.74
N ALA A 36 12.99 -2.42 -1.50
CA ALA A 36 11.75 -3.00 -1.00
C ALA A 36 10.61 -1.98 -1.01
N GLN A 37 10.88 -0.76 -0.60
CA GLN A 37 9.90 0.32 -0.59
C GLN A 37 9.45 0.66 -2.03
N ASP A 38 10.39 0.77 -2.96
CA ASP A 38 10.08 1.07 -4.37
C ASP A 38 9.21 -0.01 -4.99
N GLU A 39 9.52 -1.26 -4.71
CA GLU A 39 8.73 -2.39 -5.19
C GLU A 39 7.30 -2.34 -4.64
N LEU A 40 7.16 -2.06 -3.33
CA LEU A 40 5.84 -1.95 -2.72
C LEU A 40 5.05 -0.78 -3.32
N ILE A 41 5.69 0.36 -3.56
CA ILE A 41 5.04 1.51 -4.19
C ILE A 41 4.46 1.12 -5.56
N ASN A 42 5.21 0.36 -6.34
CA ASN A 42 4.74 -0.13 -7.64
C ASN A 42 3.54 -1.05 -7.48
N GLN A 43 3.54 -1.93 -6.48
CA GLN A 43 2.43 -2.82 -6.20
C GLN A 43 1.18 -2.05 -5.77
N VAL A 44 1.35 -1.01 -4.94
CA VAL A 44 0.24 -0.16 -4.50
C VAL A 44 -0.38 0.57 -5.69
N ARG A 45 0.46 1.15 -6.57
CA ARG A 45 -0.04 1.85 -7.76
C ARG A 45 -0.84 0.92 -8.66
N TYR A 46 -0.32 -0.28 -8.90
CA TYR A 46 -1.00 -1.26 -9.72
C TYR A 46 -2.34 -1.66 -9.10
N TRP A 47 -2.34 -1.92 -7.79
CA TRP A 47 -3.56 -2.27 -7.06
C TRP A 47 -4.62 -1.18 -7.18
N ILE A 48 -4.22 0.08 -6.97
CA ILE A 48 -5.13 1.21 -7.09
C ILE A 48 -5.71 1.30 -8.50
N GLU A 49 -4.88 1.18 -9.52
CA GLU A 49 -5.33 1.22 -10.92
C GLU A 49 -6.35 0.12 -11.23
N VAL A 50 -6.10 -1.09 -10.74
CA VAL A 50 -7.00 -2.23 -10.97
C VAL A 50 -8.35 -1.98 -10.29
N GLN A 51 -8.35 -1.54 -9.02
CA GLN A 51 -9.60 -1.30 -8.30
C GLN A 51 -10.36 -0.11 -8.88
N ASP A 52 -9.66 0.93 -9.30
CA ASP A 52 -10.28 2.10 -9.91
C ASP A 52 -10.91 1.75 -11.26
N ALA A 53 -10.23 0.92 -12.05
CA ALA A 53 -10.76 0.45 -13.34
C ALA A 53 -12.05 -0.36 -13.17
N LYS A 54 -12.20 -1.05 -12.03
CA LYS A 54 -13.42 -1.79 -11.69
C LYS A 54 -14.47 -0.93 -11.02
N SER A 55 -14.16 0.35 -10.77
CA SER A 55 -15.03 1.31 -10.06
C SER A 55 -15.37 0.86 -8.63
N ILE A 56 -14.48 0.13 -7.98
CA ILE A 56 -14.70 -0.39 -6.61
C ILE A 56 -13.60 0.02 -5.63
N LEU A 57 -12.78 1.02 -5.98
CA LEU A 57 -11.65 1.42 -5.13
C LEU A 57 -12.10 1.78 -3.71
N GLY A 58 -13.16 2.58 -3.58
CA GLY A 58 -13.68 2.96 -2.26
C GLY A 58 -14.17 1.75 -1.47
N GLU A 59 -14.85 0.81 -2.13
CA GLU A 59 -15.33 -0.41 -1.48
C GLU A 59 -14.19 -1.32 -1.07
N ALA A 60 -13.16 -1.46 -1.93
CA ALA A 60 -12.00 -2.27 -1.63
C ALA A 60 -11.23 -1.72 -0.43
N LEU A 61 -11.05 -0.39 -0.35
CA LEU A 61 -10.40 0.26 0.78
C LEU A 61 -11.26 0.17 2.05
N ALA A 62 -12.57 0.30 1.94
CA ALA A 62 -13.46 0.14 3.09
C ALA A 62 -13.36 -1.28 3.65
N SER A 63 -13.30 -2.29 2.80
CA SER A 63 -13.13 -3.69 3.21
C SER A 63 -11.79 -3.94 3.90
N ALA A 64 -10.77 -3.16 3.54
CA ALA A 64 -9.44 -3.24 4.15
C ALA A 64 -9.31 -2.41 5.44
N GLY A 65 -10.38 -1.75 5.87
CA GLY A 65 -10.36 -0.94 7.09
C GLY A 65 -10.16 0.55 6.86
N PHE A 66 -10.31 1.04 5.63
CA PHE A 66 -10.15 2.44 5.27
C PHE A 66 -11.44 3.00 4.66
N PRO A 67 -12.50 3.16 5.46
CA PRO A 67 -13.79 3.66 4.95
C PRO A 67 -13.73 5.15 4.63
N GLY A 68 -14.65 5.62 3.78
CA GLY A 68 -14.79 7.02 3.47
C GLY A 68 -13.84 7.54 2.41
N VAL A 69 -13.13 6.67 1.70
CA VAL A 69 -12.25 7.07 0.60
C VAL A 69 -13.08 7.35 -0.64
N GLU A 70 -12.88 8.54 -1.21
CA GLU A 70 -13.55 8.99 -2.43
C GLU A 70 -12.50 9.27 -3.51
N GLU A 71 -12.93 9.61 -4.72
CA GLU A 71 -12.03 9.88 -5.85
C GLU A 71 -10.99 10.96 -5.56
N ASP A 72 -11.38 11.97 -4.79
CA ASP A 72 -10.51 13.10 -4.45
C ASP A 72 -9.77 12.94 -3.12
N THR A 73 -9.91 11.79 -2.46
CA THR A 73 -9.22 11.52 -1.21
C THR A 73 -7.73 11.28 -1.48
N GLU A 74 -6.89 12.01 -0.77
CA GLU A 74 -5.45 11.81 -0.86
C GLU A 74 -5.05 10.53 -0.11
N LEU A 75 -4.28 9.68 -0.78
CA LEU A 75 -3.71 8.47 -0.18
C LEU A 75 -2.23 8.71 0.09
N GLN A 76 -1.82 8.50 1.33
CA GLN A 76 -0.43 8.63 1.73
C GLN A 76 0.10 7.28 2.19
N LEU A 77 1.36 7.01 1.89
CA LEU A 77 2.02 5.78 2.30
C LEU A 77 3.09 6.12 3.33
N GLU A 78 2.99 5.50 4.51
CA GLU A 78 3.95 5.68 5.60
C GLU A 78 4.68 4.37 5.84
N PHE A 79 6.01 4.43 5.90
CA PHE A 79 6.83 3.27 6.19
C PHE A 79 7.28 3.29 7.65
N VAL A 80 7.12 2.15 8.32
CA VAL A 80 7.61 1.94 9.69
C VAL A 80 8.51 0.70 9.71
N GLU A 81 9.54 0.75 10.55
CA GLU A 81 10.51 -0.34 10.71
C GLU A 81 10.33 -1.08 12.04
#